data_7aac7b77a24bd4cf2242e33883f864ca
#
_entry.id   7aac7b77a24bd4cf2242e33883f864ca
#
_cell.length_a   1.000
_cell.length_b   1.000
_cell.length_c   1.000
_cell.angle_alpha   90.00
_cell.angle_beta   90.00
_cell.angle_gamma   90.00
#
_symmetry.space_group_name_H-M   'P 1'
#
loop_
_entity.id
_entity.type
_entity.pdbx_description
1 polymer ?
#
loop_
_entity_poly.entity_id
_entity_poly.type
_entity_poly.pdbx_seq_one_letter_code
_entity_poly.pdbx_strand_id
1 'polypeptide(L)'
;MGNINKKEKILEAARDIFFKKSFYEATMDDIALLSGVKKPTIYYYFPSKIDLASQLLELNVKKIFEKISEIISKTNNIKQRIKMIVDFYINLLEENSKTFIIMQRIGYDFMQKEDSKKKINELFEKLRKKQKKAGDLFGEVILSSGKKVSGDIFLYSMVAALGRIIFENVAQGRKPKKNDLLVIGDIFSASVK
;
A
#
# COMPACT_ATOMS: atom_id res chain seq x y z
N MET A 1 -18.76 -18.49 -14.41
CA MET A 1 -17.37 -17.94 -14.46
C MET A 1 -17.45 -16.57 -15.10
N GLY A 2 -17.35 -15.51 -14.32
CA GLY A 2 -17.40 -14.13 -14.83
C GLY A 2 -16.26 -13.88 -15.82
N ASN A 3 -16.59 -13.18 -16.88
CA ASN A 3 -15.65 -12.80 -17.94
C ASN A 3 -14.63 -11.78 -17.36
N ILE A 4 -13.51 -12.29 -16.78
CA ILE A 4 -12.45 -11.45 -16.22
C ILE A 4 -11.94 -10.57 -17.35
N ASN A 5 -12.07 -9.25 -17.16
CA ASN A 5 -11.62 -8.25 -18.13
C ASN A 5 -10.11 -8.43 -18.41
N LYS A 6 -9.69 -8.29 -19.67
CA LYS A 6 -8.28 -8.41 -20.08
C LYS A 6 -7.35 -7.53 -19.22
N LYS A 7 -7.82 -6.35 -18.84
CA LYS A 7 -7.07 -5.45 -17.96
C LYS A 7 -6.81 -6.06 -16.58
N GLU A 8 -7.78 -6.75 -16.00
CA GLU A 8 -7.63 -7.44 -14.71
C GLU A 8 -6.65 -8.60 -14.81
N LYS A 9 -6.74 -9.42 -15.88
CA LYS A 9 -5.76 -10.50 -16.14
C LYS A 9 -4.33 -9.98 -16.24
N ILE A 10 -4.12 -8.85 -16.90
CA ILE A 10 -2.80 -8.21 -17.01
C ILE A 10 -2.31 -7.76 -15.63
N LEU A 11 -3.17 -7.12 -14.83
CA LEU A 11 -2.82 -6.65 -13.48
C LEU A 11 -2.51 -7.79 -12.52
N GLU A 12 -3.23 -8.91 -12.59
CA GLU A 12 -2.97 -10.11 -11.80
C GLU A 12 -1.62 -10.73 -12.18
N ALA A 13 -1.37 -10.93 -13.48
CA ALA A 13 -0.10 -11.43 -13.97
C ALA A 13 1.07 -10.51 -13.58
N ALA A 14 0.90 -9.19 -13.72
CA ALA A 14 1.90 -8.23 -13.30
C ALA A 14 2.20 -8.30 -11.79
N ARG A 15 1.17 -8.49 -10.97
CA ARG A 15 1.34 -8.71 -9.52
C ARG A 15 2.22 -9.91 -9.25
N ASP A 16 1.96 -11.05 -9.88
CA ASP A 16 2.73 -12.27 -9.67
C ASP A 16 4.17 -12.16 -10.19
N ILE A 17 4.38 -11.48 -11.33
CA ILE A 17 5.71 -11.24 -11.88
C ILE A 17 6.52 -10.30 -10.97
N PHE A 18 5.96 -9.14 -10.56
CA PHE A 18 6.64 -8.20 -9.67
C PHE A 18 6.84 -8.75 -8.24
N PHE A 19 6.09 -9.76 -7.85
CA PHE A 19 6.38 -10.47 -6.62
C PHE A 19 7.61 -11.37 -6.73
N LYS A 20 7.78 -12.05 -7.87
CA LYS A 20 8.87 -13.01 -8.10
C LYS A 20 10.16 -12.34 -8.54
N LYS A 21 10.07 -11.25 -9.30
CA LYS A 21 11.18 -10.52 -9.91
C LYS A 21 11.15 -9.05 -9.44
N SER A 22 12.32 -8.41 -9.40
CA SER A 22 12.39 -6.95 -9.25
C SER A 22 11.69 -6.25 -10.42
N PHE A 23 11.35 -4.96 -10.26
CA PHE A 23 10.79 -4.19 -11.36
C PHE A 23 11.70 -4.17 -12.59
N TYR A 24 13.02 -4.19 -12.39
CA TYR A 24 14.00 -4.17 -13.50
C TYR A 24 14.05 -5.49 -14.26
N GLU A 25 14.03 -6.61 -13.56
CA GLU A 25 14.11 -7.96 -14.15
C GLU A 25 12.79 -8.37 -14.82
N ALA A 26 11.66 -7.86 -14.34
CA ALA A 26 10.36 -8.13 -14.91
C ALA A 26 10.24 -7.51 -16.31
N THR A 27 9.71 -8.27 -17.26
CA THR A 27 9.49 -7.83 -18.66
C THR A 27 8.00 -7.83 -19.02
N MET A 28 7.63 -7.05 -20.03
CA MET A 28 6.28 -7.10 -20.60
C MET A 28 5.99 -8.45 -21.27
N ASP A 29 7.03 -9.18 -21.69
CA ASP A 29 6.89 -10.53 -22.25
C ASP A 29 6.54 -11.56 -21.17
N ASP A 30 7.16 -11.48 -19.98
CA ASP A 30 6.79 -12.30 -18.84
C ASP A 30 5.29 -12.13 -18.49
N ILE A 31 4.84 -10.86 -18.49
CA ILE A 31 3.46 -10.50 -18.18
C ILE A 31 2.50 -11.00 -19.27
N ALA A 32 2.89 -10.88 -20.55
CA ALA A 32 2.11 -11.38 -21.67
C ALA A 32 1.94 -12.90 -21.60
N LEU A 33 3.03 -13.62 -21.33
CA LEU A 33 3.02 -15.07 -21.18
C LEU A 33 2.11 -15.52 -20.04
N LEU A 34 2.24 -14.89 -18.87
CA LEU A 34 1.47 -15.29 -17.68
C LEU A 34 0.00 -14.90 -17.77
N SER A 35 -0.32 -13.72 -18.35
CA SER A 35 -1.71 -13.25 -18.48
C SER A 35 -2.49 -13.94 -19.61
N GLY A 36 -1.78 -14.57 -20.57
CA GLY A 36 -2.36 -15.07 -21.82
C GLY A 36 -2.87 -13.94 -22.74
N VAL A 37 -2.45 -12.69 -22.50
CA VAL A 37 -2.87 -11.53 -23.28
C VAL A 37 -1.74 -11.11 -24.22
N LYS A 38 -2.05 -10.94 -25.51
CA LYS A 38 -1.04 -10.55 -26.53
C LYS A 38 -0.40 -9.18 -26.18
N LYS A 39 0.90 -9.09 -26.36
CA LYS A 39 1.70 -7.89 -26.04
C LYS A 39 1.15 -6.55 -26.60
N PRO A 40 0.66 -6.48 -27.86
CA PRO A 40 0.01 -5.25 -28.36
C PRO A 40 -1.22 -4.83 -27.54
N THR A 41 -2.01 -5.81 -27.06
CA THR A 41 -3.16 -5.52 -26.19
C THR A 41 -2.71 -5.01 -24.83
N ILE A 42 -1.60 -5.53 -24.28
CA ILE A 42 -1.05 -5.02 -23.01
C ILE A 42 -0.64 -3.57 -23.17
N TYR A 43 0.11 -3.21 -24.23
CA TYR A 43 0.52 -1.84 -24.51
C TYR A 43 -0.65 -0.89 -24.77
N TYR A 44 -1.76 -1.37 -25.30
CA TYR A 44 -2.99 -0.60 -25.43
C TYR A 44 -3.53 -0.16 -24.07
N TYR A 45 -3.51 -1.03 -23.04
CA TYR A 45 -3.98 -0.70 -21.69
C TYR A 45 -2.91 0.03 -20.86
N PHE A 46 -1.65 -0.31 -21.07
CA PHE A 46 -0.50 0.16 -20.28
C PHE A 46 0.66 0.49 -21.22
N PRO A 47 0.80 1.76 -21.62
CA PRO A 47 1.80 2.17 -22.61
C PRO A 47 3.24 1.80 -22.25
N SER A 48 3.52 1.60 -20.95
CA SER A 48 4.84 1.18 -20.47
C SER A 48 4.73 0.28 -19.24
N LYS A 49 5.83 -0.40 -18.90
CA LYS A 49 5.95 -1.18 -17.66
C LYS A 49 5.78 -0.29 -16.43
N ILE A 50 6.24 0.98 -16.50
CA ILE A 50 6.06 1.97 -15.42
C ILE A 50 4.57 2.30 -15.25
N ASP A 51 3.81 2.48 -16.34
CA ASP A 51 2.37 2.74 -16.24
C ASP A 51 1.62 1.58 -15.59
N LEU A 52 1.96 0.35 -15.98
CA LEU A 52 1.38 -0.85 -15.39
C LEU A 52 1.68 -0.96 -13.89
N ALA A 53 2.94 -0.79 -13.50
CA ALA A 53 3.35 -0.85 -12.11
C ALA A 53 2.75 0.30 -11.27
N SER A 54 2.70 1.52 -11.81
CA SER A 54 2.07 2.66 -11.15
C SER A 54 0.59 2.44 -10.91
N GLN A 55 -0.13 1.87 -11.88
CA GLN A 55 -1.56 1.56 -11.71
C GLN A 55 -1.77 0.44 -10.69
N LEU A 56 -0.90 -0.56 -10.65
CA LEU A 56 -0.96 -1.61 -9.64
C LEU A 56 -0.76 -1.04 -8.23
N LEU A 57 0.21 -0.15 -8.04
CA LEU A 57 0.43 0.55 -6.77
C LEU A 57 -0.78 1.40 -6.39
N GLU A 58 -1.30 2.20 -7.33
CA GLU A 58 -2.46 3.07 -7.08
C GLU A 58 -3.68 2.28 -6.61
N LEU A 59 -3.98 1.15 -7.25
CA LEU A 59 -5.10 0.28 -6.89
C LEU A 59 -4.93 -0.31 -5.48
N ASN A 60 -3.73 -0.76 -5.14
CA ASN A 60 -3.46 -1.34 -3.82
C ASN A 60 -3.56 -0.30 -2.70
N VAL A 61 -2.94 0.87 -2.88
CA VAL A 61 -3.03 1.97 -1.90
C VAL A 61 -4.46 2.47 -1.76
N LYS A 62 -5.20 2.58 -2.87
CA LYS A 62 -6.62 2.95 -2.84
C LYS A 62 -7.41 2.00 -1.94
N LYS A 63 -7.27 0.68 -2.10
CA LYS A 63 -7.97 -0.33 -1.29
C LYS A 63 -7.64 -0.21 0.20
N ILE A 64 -6.36 0.02 0.52
CA ILE A 64 -5.91 0.22 1.91
C ILE A 64 -6.59 1.43 2.54
N PHE A 65 -6.55 2.60 1.88
CA PHE A 65 -7.14 3.82 2.44
C PHE A 65 -8.68 3.80 2.45
N GLU A 66 -9.32 3.13 1.50
CA GLU A 66 -10.78 2.89 1.55
C GLU A 66 -11.13 2.06 2.78
N LYS A 67 -10.36 1.01 3.08
CA LYS A 67 -10.58 0.18 4.27
C LYS A 67 -10.29 0.92 5.57
N ILE A 68 -9.23 1.73 5.61
CA ILE A 68 -8.93 2.58 6.76
C ILE A 68 -10.08 3.59 6.99
N SER A 69 -10.59 4.22 5.93
CA SER A 69 -11.73 5.15 6.02
C SER A 69 -12.99 4.46 6.55
N GLU A 70 -13.27 3.24 6.11
CA GLU A 70 -14.36 2.41 6.64
C GLU A 70 -14.17 2.13 8.14
N ILE A 71 -12.96 1.76 8.55
CA ILE A 71 -12.63 1.51 9.97
C ILE A 71 -12.86 2.76 10.81
N ILE A 72 -12.35 3.91 10.36
CA ILE A 72 -12.47 5.19 11.06
C ILE A 72 -13.95 5.58 11.25
N SER A 73 -14.81 5.27 10.29
CA SER A 73 -16.24 5.59 10.35
C SER A 73 -17.03 4.76 11.37
N LYS A 74 -16.49 3.63 11.85
CA LYS A 74 -17.19 2.70 12.75
C LYS A 74 -17.21 3.15 14.21
N THR A 75 -16.30 4.02 14.62
CA THR A 75 -16.19 4.45 16.01
C THR A 75 -15.54 5.83 16.11
N ASN A 76 -15.90 6.59 17.14
CA ASN A 76 -15.25 7.85 17.48
C ASN A 76 -14.13 7.68 18.52
N ASN A 77 -13.98 6.48 19.09
CA ASN A 77 -12.92 6.20 20.05
C ASN A 77 -11.58 6.00 19.33
N ILE A 78 -10.63 6.90 19.59
CA ILE A 78 -9.34 6.91 18.90
C ILE A 78 -8.52 5.63 19.16
N LYS A 79 -8.50 5.13 20.39
CA LYS A 79 -7.76 3.91 20.74
C LYS A 79 -8.36 2.68 20.04
N GLN A 80 -9.68 2.66 19.90
CA GLN A 80 -10.37 1.62 19.13
C GLN A 80 -10.06 1.72 17.63
N ARG A 81 -10.00 2.93 17.06
CA ARG A 81 -9.56 3.14 15.67
C ARG A 81 -8.15 2.61 15.44
N ILE A 82 -7.21 2.96 16.34
CA ILE A 82 -5.82 2.49 16.28
C ILE A 82 -5.79 0.96 16.27
N LYS A 83 -6.45 0.32 17.24
CA LYS A 83 -6.52 -1.14 17.35
C LYS A 83 -7.05 -1.77 16.07
N MET A 84 -8.19 -1.29 15.55
CA MET A 84 -8.82 -1.84 14.34
C MET A 84 -7.93 -1.67 13.08
N ILE A 85 -7.16 -0.58 12.98
CA ILE A 85 -6.21 -0.37 11.88
C ILE A 85 -5.04 -1.36 12.00
N VAL A 86 -4.51 -1.56 13.20
CA VAL A 86 -3.45 -2.55 13.44
C VAL A 86 -3.93 -3.97 13.11
N ASP A 87 -5.11 -4.35 13.59
CA ASP A 87 -5.73 -5.65 13.28
C ASP A 87 -5.92 -5.83 11.76
N PHE A 88 -6.35 -4.78 11.05
CA PHE A 88 -6.42 -4.79 9.58
C PHE A 88 -5.07 -5.05 8.91
N TYR A 89 -3.99 -4.42 9.40
CA TYR A 89 -2.64 -4.65 8.86
C TYR A 89 -2.13 -6.06 9.16
N ILE A 90 -2.45 -6.62 10.34
CA ILE A 90 -2.14 -8.01 10.69
C ILE A 90 -2.84 -8.97 9.74
N ASN A 91 -4.15 -8.79 9.51
CA ASN A 91 -4.92 -9.63 8.59
C ASN A 91 -4.41 -9.50 7.14
N LEU A 92 -4.05 -8.27 6.73
CA LEU A 92 -3.47 -8.03 5.40
C LEU A 92 -2.15 -8.77 5.19
N LEU A 93 -1.34 -8.93 6.25
CA LEU A 93 -0.12 -9.73 6.22
C LEU A 93 -0.39 -11.22 6.11
N GLU A 94 -1.37 -11.72 6.84
CA GLU A 94 -1.72 -13.14 6.86
C GLU A 94 -2.33 -13.58 5.53
N GLU A 95 -3.23 -12.76 4.96
CA GLU A 95 -3.96 -13.07 3.74
C GLU A 95 -3.24 -12.68 2.45
N ASN A 96 -2.45 -11.61 2.46
CA ASN A 96 -1.91 -10.98 1.24
C ASN A 96 -0.52 -10.35 1.42
N SER A 97 0.42 -11.04 2.06
CA SER A 97 1.81 -10.58 2.19
C SER A 97 2.43 -10.18 0.83
N LYS A 98 2.05 -10.85 -0.25
CA LYS A 98 2.49 -10.55 -1.63
C LYS A 98 2.22 -9.10 -2.03
N THR A 99 1.02 -8.58 -1.77
CA THR A 99 0.63 -7.21 -2.15
C THR A 99 1.54 -6.17 -1.50
N PHE A 100 1.86 -6.36 -0.22
CA PHE A 100 2.73 -5.45 0.54
C PHE A 100 4.17 -5.48 0.02
N ILE A 101 4.68 -6.68 -0.26
CA ILE A 101 6.03 -6.90 -0.82
C ILE A 101 6.16 -6.16 -2.17
N ILE A 102 5.16 -6.32 -3.03
CA ILE A 102 5.15 -5.69 -4.35
C ILE A 102 5.15 -4.16 -4.23
N MET A 103 4.29 -3.61 -3.36
CA MET A 103 4.21 -2.16 -3.15
C MET A 103 5.54 -1.58 -2.72
N GLN A 104 6.21 -2.21 -1.77
CA GLN A 104 7.50 -1.75 -1.26
C GLN A 104 8.62 -1.91 -2.29
N ARG A 105 8.66 -3.07 -2.98
CA ARG A 105 9.69 -3.34 -3.98
C ARG A 105 9.57 -2.40 -5.18
N ILE A 106 8.38 -2.23 -5.74
CA ILE A 106 8.16 -1.29 -6.86
C ILE A 106 8.42 0.15 -6.41
N GLY A 107 7.96 0.53 -5.23
CA GLY A 107 8.20 1.89 -4.70
C GLY A 107 9.68 2.19 -4.53
N TYR A 108 10.47 1.24 -4.00
CA TYR A 108 11.92 1.38 -3.88
C TYR A 108 12.60 1.46 -5.24
N ASP A 109 12.29 0.53 -6.15
CA ASP A 109 12.87 0.46 -7.49
C ASP A 109 12.57 1.75 -8.28
N PHE A 110 11.39 2.33 -8.11
CA PHE A 110 11.01 3.58 -8.77
C PHE A 110 11.81 4.79 -8.29
N MET A 111 12.15 4.86 -6.99
CA MET A 111 12.94 5.98 -6.45
C MET A 111 14.39 6.00 -6.96
N GLN A 112 14.89 4.88 -7.50
CA GLN A 112 16.28 4.77 -7.97
C GLN A 112 16.52 5.34 -9.40
N LYS A 113 15.46 5.66 -10.17
CA LYS A 113 15.62 6.13 -11.56
C LYS A 113 15.02 7.52 -11.79
N GLU A 114 15.83 8.38 -12.42
CA GLU A 114 15.46 9.74 -12.83
C GLU A 114 14.24 9.77 -13.76
N ASP A 115 14.21 8.91 -14.79
CA ASP A 115 13.11 8.83 -15.76
C ASP A 115 11.76 8.44 -15.15
N SER A 116 11.78 7.82 -13.97
CA SER A 116 10.58 7.44 -13.23
C SER A 116 10.08 8.56 -12.33
N LYS A 117 10.91 9.54 -11.96
CA LYS A 117 10.61 10.57 -10.93
C LYS A 117 9.32 11.35 -11.21
N LYS A 118 9.08 11.75 -12.47
CA LYS A 118 7.86 12.51 -12.80
C LYS A 118 6.60 11.69 -12.53
N LYS A 119 6.54 10.44 -13.02
CA LYS A 119 5.39 9.55 -12.80
C LYS A 119 5.22 9.17 -11.35
N ILE A 120 6.32 9.01 -10.63
CA ILE A 120 6.30 8.75 -9.19
C ILE A 120 5.73 9.94 -8.44
N ASN A 121 6.16 11.14 -8.75
CA ASN A 121 5.64 12.35 -8.10
C ASN A 121 4.14 12.51 -8.35
N GLU A 122 3.68 12.28 -9.59
CA GLU A 122 2.24 12.26 -9.92
C GLU A 122 1.48 11.19 -9.12
N LEU A 123 2.05 10.00 -8.98
CA LEU A 123 1.49 8.92 -8.18
C LEU A 123 1.44 9.30 -6.69
N PHE A 124 2.53 9.81 -6.13
CA PHE A 124 2.58 10.24 -4.73
C PHE A 124 1.59 11.36 -4.44
N GLU A 125 1.42 12.33 -5.33
CA GLU A 125 0.41 13.38 -5.17
C GLU A 125 -1.02 12.81 -5.17
N LYS A 126 -1.32 11.85 -6.04
CA LYS A 126 -2.62 11.15 -6.02
C LYS A 126 -2.82 10.38 -4.70
N LEU A 127 -1.79 9.69 -4.24
CA LEU A 127 -1.84 8.90 -3.01
C LEU A 127 -1.99 9.83 -1.79
N ARG A 128 -1.28 10.95 -1.74
CA ARG A 128 -1.37 11.95 -0.69
C ARG A 128 -2.78 12.53 -0.55
N LYS A 129 -3.48 12.79 -1.65
CA LYS A 129 -4.88 13.25 -1.60
C LYS A 129 -5.80 12.22 -0.93
N LYS A 130 -5.60 10.93 -1.18
CA LYS A 130 -6.37 9.85 -0.54
C LYS A 130 -6.03 9.71 0.95
N GLN A 131 -4.75 9.80 1.29
CA GLN A 131 -4.28 9.80 2.68
C GLN A 131 -4.88 10.96 3.46
N LYS A 132 -4.85 12.18 2.88
CA LYS A 132 -5.44 13.36 3.49
C LYS A 132 -6.92 13.17 3.79
N LYS A 133 -7.70 12.65 2.84
CA LYS A 133 -9.13 12.37 3.06
C LYS A 133 -9.37 11.42 4.25
N ALA A 134 -8.57 10.36 4.39
CA ALA A 134 -8.66 9.47 5.54
C ALA A 134 -8.24 10.16 6.84
N GLY A 135 -7.21 11.01 6.80
CA GLY A 135 -6.76 11.81 7.93
C GLY A 135 -7.79 12.85 8.37
N ASP A 136 -8.45 13.53 7.43
CA ASP A 136 -9.53 14.47 7.72
C ASP A 136 -10.68 13.76 8.45
N LEU A 137 -11.01 12.52 8.08
CA LEU A 137 -11.99 11.69 8.78
C LEU A 137 -11.50 11.25 10.17
N PHE A 138 -10.19 11.13 10.37
CA PHE A 138 -9.62 10.80 11.68
C PHE A 138 -9.81 11.93 12.68
N GLY A 139 -9.80 13.18 12.20
CA GLY A 139 -10.00 14.39 12.99
C GLY A 139 -8.76 14.85 13.74
N GLU A 140 -8.94 15.80 14.67
CA GLU A 140 -7.87 16.27 15.54
C GLU A 140 -7.58 15.25 16.64
N VAL A 141 -6.30 14.99 16.88
CA VAL A 141 -5.82 14.05 17.90
C VAL A 141 -5.17 14.83 19.04
N ILE A 142 -5.59 14.58 20.26
CA ILE A 142 -4.96 15.14 21.47
C ILE A 142 -3.99 14.10 22.02
N LEU A 143 -2.71 14.43 22.00
CA LEU A 143 -1.66 13.58 22.55
C LEU A 143 -1.70 13.57 24.09
N SER A 144 -1.09 12.55 24.72
CA SER A 144 -0.93 12.46 26.18
C SER A 144 -0.20 13.66 26.77
N SER A 145 0.70 14.30 26.00
CA SER A 145 1.37 15.55 26.34
C SER A 145 0.45 16.79 26.33
N GLY A 146 -0.79 16.65 25.88
CA GLY A 146 -1.73 17.77 25.69
C GLY A 146 -1.61 18.49 24.36
N LYS A 147 -0.61 18.16 23.52
CA LYS A 147 -0.48 18.74 22.18
C LYS A 147 -1.57 18.21 21.23
N LYS A 148 -2.02 19.08 20.34
CA LYS A 148 -2.96 18.75 19.28
C LYS A 148 -2.20 18.45 17.99
N VAL A 149 -2.59 17.38 17.30
CA VAL A 149 -2.02 16.94 16.02
C VAL A 149 -3.17 16.70 15.05
N SER A 150 -2.98 17.10 13.79
CA SER A 150 -3.96 16.78 12.74
C SER A 150 -4.01 15.27 12.48
N GLY A 151 -5.19 14.76 12.20
CA GLY A 151 -5.42 13.34 12.00
C GLY A 151 -4.67 12.76 10.81
N ASP A 152 -4.39 13.58 9.78
CA ASP A 152 -3.58 13.14 8.63
C ASP A 152 -2.14 12.86 9.03
N ILE A 153 -1.51 13.73 9.84
CA ILE A 153 -0.15 13.51 10.36
C ILE A 153 -0.12 12.26 11.27
N PHE A 154 -1.08 12.15 12.20
CA PHE A 154 -1.14 11.03 13.12
C PHE A 154 -1.32 9.71 12.38
N LEU A 155 -2.33 9.62 11.52
CA LEU A 155 -2.63 8.42 10.73
C LEU A 155 -1.48 8.06 9.80
N TYR A 156 -0.88 9.05 9.11
CA TYR A 156 0.25 8.82 8.23
C TYR A 156 1.45 8.24 8.98
N SER A 157 1.79 8.81 10.14
CA SER A 157 2.91 8.34 10.96
C SER A 157 2.69 6.88 11.40
N MET A 158 1.49 6.53 11.83
CA MET A 158 1.15 5.16 12.23
C MET A 158 1.22 4.19 11.05
N VAL A 159 0.63 4.54 9.92
CA VAL A 159 0.63 3.71 8.71
C VAL A 159 2.05 3.53 8.17
N ALA A 160 2.87 4.59 8.21
CA ALA A 160 4.27 4.52 7.80
C ALA A 160 5.10 3.60 8.73
N ALA A 161 4.88 3.67 10.04
CA ALA A 161 5.56 2.79 11.00
C ALA A 161 5.19 1.31 10.78
N LEU A 162 3.90 1.01 10.61
CA LEU A 162 3.42 -0.34 10.30
C LEU A 162 4.02 -0.85 8.98
N GLY A 163 3.99 -0.02 7.94
CA GLY A 163 4.55 -0.36 6.63
C GLY A 163 6.06 -0.61 6.67
N ARG A 164 6.80 0.19 7.46
CA ARG A 164 8.26 0.05 7.61
C ARG A 164 8.65 -1.29 8.24
N ILE A 165 7.97 -1.67 9.32
CA ILE A 165 8.24 -2.96 9.98
C ILE A 165 7.98 -4.13 9.01
N ILE A 166 6.90 -4.08 8.27
CA ILE A 166 6.59 -5.10 7.28
C ILE A 166 7.69 -5.18 6.22
N PHE A 167 8.07 -4.02 5.68
CA PHE A 167 9.10 -3.93 4.64
C PHE A 167 10.44 -4.51 5.10
N GLU A 168 10.93 -4.12 6.28
CA GLU A 168 12.23 -4.59 6.77
C GLU A 168 12.27 -6.10 6.97
N ASN A 169 11.20 -6.68 7.52
CA ASN A 169 11.14 -8.14 7.67
C ASN A 169 11.15 -8.84 6.29
N VAL A 170 10.33 -8.36 5.37
CA VAL A 170 10.22 -8.95 4.03
C VAL A 170 11.52 -8.78 3.23
N ALA A 171 12.16 -7.61 3.28
CA ALA A 171 13.44 -7.35 2.61
C ALA A 171 14.56 -8.27 3.09
N GLN A 172 14.46 -8.75 4.34
CA GLN A 172 15.39 -9.71 4.94
C GLN A 172 14.92 -11.17 4.81
N GLY A 173 13.91 -11.44 3.98
CA GLY A 173 13.34 -12.78 3.78
C GLY A 173 12.63 -13.34 5.01
N ARG A 174 12.30 -12.50 6.01
CA ARG A 174 11.61 -12.90 7.24
C ARG A 174 10.10 -12.62 7.12
N LYS A 175 9.29 -13.47 7.74
CA LYS A 175 7.87 -13.14 7.95
C LYS A 175 7.75 -12.05 9.02
N PRO A 176 7.04 -10.95 8.77
CA PRO A 176 6.73 -9.96 9.80
C PRO A 176 5.98 -10.64 10.96
N LYS A 177 6.40 -10.34 12.19
CA LYS A 177 5.77 -10.91 13.38
C LYS A 177 4.56 -10.06 13.76
N LYS A 178 3.45 -10.71 14.09
CA LYS A 178 2.24 -10.05 14.62
C LYS A 178 2.55 -9.12 15.80
N ASN A 179 3.41 -9.58 16.73
CA ASN A 179 3.80 -8.80 17.90
C ASN A 179 4.48 -7.47 17.53
N ASP A 180 5.25 -7.40 16.45
CA ASP A 180 5.93 -6.15 16.05
C ASP A 180 4.89 -5.08 15.63
N LEU A 181 3.79 -5.49 15.01
CA LEU A 181 2.69 -4.59 14.66
C LEU A 181 1.85 -4.21 15.88
N LEU A 182 1.62 -5.12 16.81
CA LEU A 182 0.91 -4.83 18.06
C LEU A 182 1.67 -3.79 18.89
N VAL A 183 3.01 -3.86 18.97
CA VAL A 183 3.84 -2.86 19.63
C VAL A 183 3.64 -1.45 19.06
N ILE A 184 3.52 -1.33 17.73
CA ILE A 184 3.19 -0.02 17.10
C ILE A 184 1.81 0.46 17.57
N GLY A 185 0.81 -0.44 17.62
CA GLY A 185 -0.51 -0.12 18.14
C GLY A 185 -0.48 0.38 19.57
N ASP A 186 0.30 -0.26 20.43
CA ASP A 186 0.47 0.12 21.84
C ASP A 186 1.15 1.49 21.97
N ILE A 187 2.23 1.76 21.21
CA ILE A 187 2.92 3.06 21.18
C ILE A 187 1.93 4.17 20.81
N PHE A 188 1.18 4.00 19.71
CA PHE A 188 0.23 5.01 19.27
C PHE A 188 -0.97 5.14 20.23
N SER A 189 -1.46 4.05 20.83
CA SER A 189 -2.52 4.09 21.82
C SER A 189 -2.10 4.76 23.13
N ALA A 190 -0.85 4.57 23.57
CA ALA A 190 -0.29 5.23 24.75
C ALA A 190 -0.02 6.72 24.49
N SER A 191 0.22 7.11 23.23
CA SER A 191 0.50 8.50 22.86
C SER A 191 -0.74 9.40 22.87
N VAL A 192 -1.96 8.87 22.99
CA VAL A 192 -3.23 9.62 22.91
C VAL A 192 -3.98 9.57 24.24
N LYS A 193 -4.77 10.64 24.52
CA LYS A 193 -5.67 10.72 25.67
C LYS A 193 -6.91 9.86 25.52
#